data_0cee761075b61aec4f988fbed04db5f6
#
_entry.id   0cee761075b61aec4f988fbed04db5f6
#
_cell.length_a   1.000
_cell.length_b   1.000
_cell.length_c   1.000
_cell.angle_alpha   90.00
_cell.angle_beta   90.00
_cell.angle_gamma   90.00
#
_symmetry.space_group_name_H-M   'P 1'
#
loop_
_entity.id
_entity.type
_entity.pdbx_description
1 polymer ?
#
loop_
_entity_poly.entity_id
_entity_poly.type
_entity_poly.pdbx_seq_one_letter_code
_entity_poly.pdbx_strand_id
1 'polypeptide(L)'
;MRESVTSICRCSPYPAVVEAIRRIIINLPRGADLIVDFTGVGRGIFDMLVDHGLNPIGVTMTGGFEVHRTGTIVTVPKSTLVSKLVAKVHAGELTVHKDLSDWPALKRELLNFRSGVTPAGQETWNARSGEHDDLVIATALCVWGLGDDAVPYGGLLRYYAMEAGQLGTERFAVGVDLGQSVDPTAICVMSRIDNPSQADVRSEHFTA
;
A
#
# COMPACT_ATOMS: atom_id res chain seq x y z
N MET A 1 -1.22 7.37 12.37
CA MET A 1 -0.69 6.47 11.33
C MET A 1 0.74 6.88 11.04
N ARG A 2 1.69 5.97 10.97
CA ARG A 2 3.10 6.27 10.65
C ARG A 2 3.44 5.63 9.33
N GLU A 3 4.11 6.36 8.45
CA GLU A 3 4.47 5.90 7.11
C GLU A 3 5.96 6.01 6.87
N SER A 4 6.48 5.03 6.13
CA SER A 4 7.80 5.10 5.50
C SER A 4 7.65 4.66 4.05
N VAL A 5 7.92 5.55 3.09
CA VAL A 5 7.93 5.23 1.66
C VAL A 5 9.37 5.09 1.21
N THR A 6 9.67 3.98 0.55
CA THR A 6 10.99 3.73 -0.05
C THR A 6 10.82 3.50 -1.54
N SER A 7 11.40 4.38 -2.35
CA SER A 7 11.47 4.18 -3.80
C SER A 7 12.67 3.30 -4.14
N ILE A 8 12.44 2.22 -4.89
CA ILE A 8 13.51 1.38 -5.43
C ILE A 8 13.76 1.76 -6.88
N CYS A 9 15.02 2.00 -7.23
CA CYS A 9 15.46 2.51 -8.53
C CYS A 9 14.89 1.71 -9.73
N ARG A 10 14.57 2.41 -10.80
CA ARG A 10 13.94 1.95 -12.07
C ARG A 10 14.53 0.70 -12.73
N CYS A 11 15.73 0.31 -12.36
CA CYS A 11 16.46 -0.79 -13.00
C CYS A 11 16.77 -1.95 -12.05
N SER A 12 16.07 -2.04 -10.91
CA SER A 12 16.31 -3.13 -9.97
C SER A 12 15.70 -4.43 -10.52
N PRO A 13 16.49 -5.49 -10.73
CA PRO A 13 15.93 -6.77 -11.13
C PRO A 13 15.00 -7.29 -10.01
N TYR A 14 13.95 -7.99 -10.38
CA TYR A 14 12.94 -8.52 -9.43
C TYR A 14 13.53 -9.25 -8.21
N PRO A 15 14.60 -10.06 -8.31
CA PRO A 15 15.24 -10.66 -7.13
C PRO A 15 15.69 -9.64 -6.09
N ALA A 16 16.21 -8.48 -6.53
CA ALA A 16 16.63 -7.42 -5.61
C ALA A 16 15.43 -6.74 -4.95
N VAL A 17 14.32 -6.58 -5.68
CA VAL A 17 13.06 -6.06 -5.15
C VAL A 17 12.51 -7.00 -4.09
N VAL A 18 12.45 -8.30 -4.36
CA VAL A 18 11.97 -9.33 -3.43
C VAL A 18 12.81 -9.34 -2.15
N GLU A 19 14.15 -9.28 -2.27
CA GLU A 19 15.03 -9.23 -1.11
C GLU A 19 14.88 -7.93 -0.31
N ALA A 20 14.64 -6.79 -0.96
CA ALA A 20 14.36 -5.53 -0.28
C ALA A 20 13.04 -5.60 0.52
N ILE A 21 11.98 -6.12 -0.07
CA ILE A 21 10.70 -6.33 0.61
C ILE A 21 10.88 -7.27 1.81
N ARG A 22 11.59 -8.39 1.61
CA ARG A 22 11.88 -9.33 2.68
C ARG A 22 12.62 -8.67 3.85
N ARG A 23 13.67 -7.87 3.57
CA ARG A 23 14.40 -7.13 4.60
C ARG A 23 13.53 -6.14 5.35
N ILE A 24 12.63 -5.45 4.65
CA ILE A 24 11.69 -4.54 5.29
C ILE A 24 10.82 -5.32 6.28
N ILE A 25 10.18 -6.40 5.83
CA ILE A 25 9.21 -7.15 6.64
C ILE A 25 9.85 -7.81 7.86
N ILE A 26 11.05 -8.41 7.73
CA ILE A 26 11.72 -9.05 8.87
C ILE A 26 12.18 -8.06 9.94
N ASN A 27 12.39 -6.80 9.58
CA ASN A 27 12.77 -5.73 10.52
C ASN A 27 11.56 -5.03 11.17
N LEU A 28 10.34 -5.33 10.73
CA LEU A 28 9.14 -4.80 11.37
C LEU A 28 8.81 -5.62 12.63
N PRO A 29 8.47 -4.97 13.77
CA PRO A 29 8.38 -5.63 15.08
C PRO A 29 7.41 -6.82 15.15
N ARG A 30 6.43 -6.85 14.26
CA ARG A 30 5.35 -7.86 14.23
C ARG A 30 5.06 -8.40 12.84
N GLY A 31 6.01 -8.25 11.91
CA GLY A 31 5.75 -8.47 10.49
C GLY A 31 4.77 -7.44 9.92
N ALA A 32 4.31 -7.68 8.72
CA ALA A 32 3.38 -6.81 8.02
C ALA A 32 2.46 -7.61 7.10
N ASP A 33 1.29 -7.07 6.79
CA ASP A 33 0.51 -7.52 5.65
C ASP A 33 1.19 -7.01 4.37
N LEU A 34 1.59 -7.91 3.47
CA LEU A 34 2.21 -7.56 2.20
C LEU A 34 1.15 -7.49 1.11
N ILE A 35 0.91 -6.31 0.57
CA ILE A 35 -0.08 -6.05 -0.47
C ILE A 35 0.66 -5.62 -1.74
N VAL A 36 0.49 -6.37 -2.82
CA VAL A 36 1.24 -6.19 -4.06
C VAL A 36 0.27 -5.90 -5.20
N ASP A 37 0.55 -4.86 -5.99
CA ASP A 37 -0.15 -4.69 -7.26
C ASP A 37 0.18 -5.87 -8.19
N PHE A 38 -0.87 -6.62 -8.51
CA PHE A 38 -0.81 -7.78 -9.38
C PHE A 38 -1.29 -7.47 -10.81
N THR A 39 -1.64 -6.21 -11.07
CA THR A 39 -2.14 -5.76 -12.36
C THR A 39 -1.01 -5.78 -13.40
N GLY A 40 -1.07 -6.69 -14.36
CA GLY A 40 -0.09 -6.74 -15.46
C GLY A 40 1.28 -7.32 -15.10
N VAL A 41 1.58 -7.57 -13.84
CA VAL A 41 2.81 -8.25 -13.43
C VAL A 41 2.56 -9.75 -13.44
N GLY A 42 3.38 -10.48 -14.18
CA GLY A 42 3.23 -11.92 -14.33
C GLY A 42 3.37 -12.67 -13.00
N ARG A 43 2.81 -13.88 -12.95
CA ARG A 43 2.89 -14.79 -11.77
C ARG A 43 4.29 -14.97 -11.23
N GLY A 44 5.33 -14.84 -12.08
CA GLY A 44 6.71 -15.14 -11.69
C GLY A 44 7.23 -14.35 -10.49
N ILE A 45 6.88 -13.06 -10.35
CA ILE A 45 7.33 -12.30 -9.18
C ILE A 45 6.53 -12.65 -7.92
N PHE A 46 5.25 -12.96 -8.07
CA PHE A 46 4.42 -13.42 -6.95
C PHE A 46 4.94 -14.76 -6.41
N ASP A 47 5.26 -15.69 -7.31
CA ASP A 47 5.85 -16.97 -6.96
C ASP A 47 7.22 -16.78 -6.27
N MET A 48 8.05 -15.85 -6.76
CA MET A 48 9.31 -15.50 -6.09
C MET A 48 9.12 -14.97 -4.68
N LEU A 49 8.11 -14.13 -4.42
CA LEU A 49 7.80 -13.65 -3.08
C LEU A 49 7.43 -14.83 -2.15
N VAL A 50 6.60 -15.75 -2.64
CA VAL A 50 6.21 -16.96 -1.89
C VAL A 50 7.40 -17.87 -1.63
N ASP A 51 8.27 -18.10 -2.63
CA ASP A 51 9.48 -18.91 -2.49
C ASP A 51 10.47 -18.33 -1.46
N HIS A 52 10.45 -17.01 -1.25
CA HIS A 52 11.23 -16.33 -0.22
C HIS A 52 10.52 -16.29 1.15
N GLY A 53 9.44 -17.05 1.33
CA GLY A 53 8.72 -17.20 2.59
C GLY A 53 7.80 -16.00 2.93
N LEU A 54 7.48 -15.18 1.95
CA LEU A 54 6.53 -14.08 2.10
C LEU A 54 5.11 -14.55 1.73
N ASN A 55 4.10 -13.92 2.34
CA ASN A 55 2.69 -14.23 2.09
C ASN A 55 2.00 -13.01 1.45
N PRO A 56 2.22 -12.75 0.15
CA PRO A 56 1.65 -11.59 -0.50
C PRO A 56 0.15 -11.75 -0.74
N ILE A 57 -0.59 -10.64 -0.59
CA ILE A 57 -1.93 -10.45 -1.12
C ILE A 57 -1.78 -9.75 -2.46
N GLY A 58 -2.13 -10.43 -3.55
CA GLY A 58 -2.11 -9.84 -4.88
C GLY A 58 -3.39 -9.04 -5.12
N VAL A 59 -3.27 -7.76 -5.43
CA VAL A 59 -4.40 -6.90 -5.78
C VAL A 59 -4.40 -6.66 -7.28
N THR A 60 -5.45 -7.12 -7.96
CA THR A 60 -5.70 -6.78 -9.36
C THR A 60 -6.65 -5.58 -9.41
N MET A 61 -6.14 -4.46 -9.89
CA MET A 61 -6.94 -3.25 -10.02
C MET A 61 -7.83 -3.28 -11.27
N THR A 62 -9.08 -2.88 -11.12
CA THR A 62 -10.06 -2.86 -12.21
C THR A 62 -10.81 -1.53 -12.28
N GLY A 63 -11.50 -1.30 -13.39
CA GLY A 63 -12.46 -0.20 -13.55
C GLY A 63 -13.88 -0.55 -13.11
N GLY A 64 -14.09 -1.73 -12.49
CA GLY A 64 -15.41 -2.16 -12.00
C GLY A 64 -15.82 -1.49 -10.67
N PHE A 65 -16.87 -2.04 -10.04
CA PHE A 65 -17.40 -1.49 -8.78
C PHE A 65 -17.33 -2.49 -7.62
N GLU A 66 -17.05 -3.75 -7.89
CA GLU A 66 -17.11 -4.83 -6.90
C GLU A 66 -15.73 -5.35 -6.54
N VAL A 67 -15.59 -5.73 -5.27
CA VAL A 67 -14.40 -6.40 -4.75
C VAL A 67 -14.66 -7.91 -4.75
N HIS A 68 -13.78 -8.65 -5.41
CA HIS A 68 -13.85 -10.12 -5.44
C HIS A 68 -12.54 -10.70 -4.91
N ARG A 69 -12.66 -11.80 -4.14
CA ARG A 69 -11.50 -12.51 -3.60
C ARG A 69 -11.47 -13.96 -4.08
N THR A 70 -10.29 -14.40 -4.53
CA THR A 70 -10.00 -15.80 -4.85
C THR A 70 -8.65 -16.17 -4.24
N GLY A 71 -8.69 -16.84 -3.10
CA GLY A 71 -7.46 -17.16 -2.35
C GLY A 71 -6.72 -15.90 -1.89
N THR A 72 -5.46 -15.78 -2.29
CA THR A 72 -4.59 -14.64 -1.99
C THR A 72 -4.72 -13.49 -3.01
N ILE A 73 -5.47 -13.69 -4.08
CA ILE A 73 -5.70 -12.65 -5.09
C ILE A 73 -7.04 -11.96 -4.82
N VAL A 74 -7.02 -10.63 -4.85
CA VAL A 74 -8.20 -9.79 -4.66
C VAL A 74 -8.33 -8.84 -5.84
N THR A 75 -9.49 -8.83 -6.47
CA THR A 75 -9.84 -7.83 -7.48
C THR A 75 -10.47 -6.64 -6.77
N VAL A 76 -9.89 -5.46 -6.94
CA VAL A 76 -10.35 -4.22 -6.28
C VAL A 76 -10.49 -3.12 -7.33
N PRO A 77 -11.60 -2.36 -7.34
CA PRO A 77 -11.68 -1.17 -8.18
C PRO A 77 -10.59 -0.15 -7.81
N LYS A 78 -9.87 0.38 -8.81
CA LYS A 78 -8.85 1.44 -8.57
C LYS A 78 -9.47 2.64 -7.84
N SER A 79 -10.71 3.00 -8.19
CA SER A 79 -11.48 4.05 -7.50
C SER A 79 -11.66 3.79 -6.01
N THR A 80 -11.89 2.53 -5.60
CA THR A 80 -12.04 2.16 -4.19
C THR A 80 -10.74 2.36 -3.41
N LEU A 81 -9.59 1.98 -3.98
CA LEU A 81 -8.29 2.17 -3.35
C LEU A 81 -8.01 3.66 -3.16
N VAL A 82 -8.16 4.42 -4.23
CA VAL A 82 -7.83 5.85 -4.23
C VAL A 82 -8.79 6.66 -3.36
N SER A 83 -10.09 6.41 -3.42
CA SER A 83 -11.06 7.15 -2.61
C SER A 83 -10.85 6.92 -1.10
N LYS A 84 -10.41 5.71 -0.69
CA LYS A 84 -10.02 5.45 0.71
C LYS A 84 -8.80 6.27 1.12
N LEU A 85 -7.77 6.33 0.27
CA LEU A 85 -6.58 7.16 0.53
C LEU A 85 -6.98 8.65 0.64
N VAL A 86 -7.74 9.16 -0.33
CA VAL A 86 -8.21 10.56 -0.34
C VAL A 86 -9.05 10.87 0.91
N ALA A 87 -9.95 9.98 1.31
CA ALA A 87 -10.74 10.15 2.53
C ALA A 87 -9.86 10.26 3.78
N LYS A 88 -8.81 9.44 3.90
CA LYS A 88 -7.85 9.48 5.02
C LYS A 88 -7.05 10.78 5.04
N VAL A 89 -6.61 11.26 3.86
CA VAL A 89 -5.91 12.55 3.73
C VAL A 89 -6.84 13.70 4.18
N HIS A 90 -8.07 13.76 3.67
CA HIS A 90 -9.03 14.81 4.03
C HIS A 90 -9.46 14.79 5.50
N ALA A 91 -9.53 13.61 6.10
CA ALA A 91 -9.82 13.45 7.52
C ALA A 91 -8.64 13.83 8.43
N GLY A 92 -7.44 14.09 7.86
CA GLY A 92 -6.21 14.31 8.63
C GLY A 92 -5.74 13.07 9.40
N GLU A 93 -6.19 11.89 8.97
CA GLU A 93 -5.83 10.61 9.60
C GLU A 93 -4.55 10.00 9.04
N LEU A 94 -4.07 10.52 7.91
CA LEU A 94 -2.82 10.13 7.30
C LEU A 94 -1.72 11.09 7.74
N THR A 95 -0.68 10.54 8.35
CA THR A 95 0.50 11.31 8.76
C THR A 95 1.74 10.75 8.09
N VAL A 96 2.65 11.61 7.70
CA VAL A 96 3.91 11.24 7.04
C VAL A 96 5.07 11.56 7.95
N HIS A 97 6.04 10.64 8.07
CA HIS A 97 7.21 10.92 8.89
C HIS A 97 8.01 12.08 8.29
N LYS A 98 8.35 13.08 9.11
CA LYS A 98 9.01 14.32 8.67
C LYS A 98 10.36 14.10 7.95
N ASP A 99 11.06 13.00 8.31
CA ASP A 99 12.38 12.66 7.76
C ASP A 99 12.29 11.67 6.59
N LEU A 100 11.10 11.46 6.00
CA LEU A 100 10.92 10.60 4.85
C LEU A 100 11.54 11.22 3.60
N SER A 101 12.60 10.60 3.07
CA SER A 101 13.35 11.09 1.90
C SER A 101 12.49 11.24 0.65
N ASP A 102 11.54 10.33 0.47
CA ASP A 102 10.66 10.28 -0.70
C ASP A 102 9.37 11.10 -0.54
N TRP A 103 9.19 11.79 0.60
CA TRP A 103 8.03 12.65 0.82
C TRP A 103 7.80 13.70 -0.28
N PRO A 104 8.83 14.42 -0.77
CA PRO A 104 8.64 15.37 -1.86
C PRO A 104 8.13 14.72 -3.15
N ALA A 105 8.52 13.48 -3.43
CA ALA A 105 8.05 12.72 -4.58
C ALA A 105 6.59 12.29 -4.40
N LEU A 106 6.26 11.65 -3.28
CA LEU A 106 4.89 11.25 -2.95
C LEU A 106 3.93 12.46 -2.94
N LYS A 107 4.35 13.58 -2.34
CA LYS A 107 3.54 14.82 -2.33
C LYS A 107 3.26 15.31 -3.73
N ARG A 108 4.26 15.30 -4.63
CA ARG A 108 4.09 15.71 -6.03
C ARG A 108 3.12 14.79 -6.75
N GLU A 109 3.24 13.47 -6.59
CA GLU A 109 2.33 12.51 -7.18
C GLU A 109 0.90 12.72 -6.66
N LEU A 110 0.68 12.86 -5.35
CA LEU A 110 -0.63 13.14 -4.75
C LEU A 110 -1.28 14.41 -5.31
N LEU A 111 -0.50 15.48 -5.48
CA LEU A 111 -1.01 16.74 -6.03
C LEU A 111 -1.31 16.67 -7.54
N ASN A 112 -0.64 15.78 -8.28
CA ASN A 112 -0.83 15.58 -9.71
C ASN A 112 -1.82 14.46 -10.03
N PHE A 113 -2.25 13.71 -9.02
CA PHE A 113 -3.24 12.64 -9.19
C PHE A 113 -4.63 13.24 -9.41
N ARG A 114 -5.29 12.83 -10.49
CA ARG A 114 -6.56 13.44 -10.92
C ARG A 114 -7.64 12.39 -11.11
N SER A 115 -8.84 12.72 -10.69
CA SER A 115 -10.05 12.03 -11.13
C SER A 115 -10.45 12.52 -12.52
N GLY A 116 -10.83 11.60 -13.36
CA GLY A 116 -11.43 11.85 -14.67
C GLY A 116 -12.70 11.02 -14.81
N VAL A 117 -13.53 11.36 -15.78
CA VAL A 117 -14.70 10.55 -16.11
C VAL A 117 -14.57 10.14 -17.57
N THR A 118 -14.67 8.83 -17.84
CA THR A 118 -14.69 8.32 -19.21
C THR A 118 -15.96 8.76 -19.92
N PRO A 119 -16.01 8.73 -21.27
CA PRO A 119 -17.25 8.96 -22.03
C PRO A 119 -18.41 8.01 -21.63
N ALA A 120 -18.08 6.85 -21.04
CA ALA A 120 -19.05 5.88 -20.50
C ALA A 120 -19.50 6.21 -19.05
N GLY A 121 -19.08 7.34 -18.47
CA GLY A 121 -19.46 7.76 -17.12
C GLY A 121 -18.69 7.08 -16.00
N GLN A 122 -17.62 6.33 -16.29
CA GLN A 122 -16.81 5.69 -15.29
C GLN A 122 -15.74 6.65 -14.75
N GLU A 123 -15.59 6.71 -13.43
CA GLU A 123 -14.49 7.43 -12.81
C GLU A 123 -13.16 6.74 -13.11
N THR A 124 -12.20 7.53 -13.53
CA THR A 124 -10.80 7.10 -13.70
C THR A 124 -9.90 7.93 -12.80
N TRP A 125 -8.88 7.27 -12.26
CA TRP A 125 -7.91 7.89 -11.39
C TRP A 125 -6.52 7.59 -11.95
N ASN A 126 -5.84 8.61 -12.44
CA ASN A 126 -4.52 8.47 -13.06
C ASN A 126 -3.65 9.70 -12.77
N ALA A 127 -2.33 9.50 -12.84
CA ALA A 127 -1.41 10.62 -12.95
C ALA A 127 -1.70 11.42 -14.24
N ARG A 128 -1.28 12.68 -14.27
CA ARG A 128 -1.28 13.44 -15.52
C ARG A 128 -0.37 12.75 -16.52
N SER A 129 -0.67 12.93 -17.81
CA SER A 129 0.18 12.38 -18.89
C SER A 129 1.65 12.76 -18.69
N GLY A 130 2.53 11.74 -18.62
CA GLY A 130 3.96 11.90 -18.38
C GLY A 130 4.39 11.97 -16.91
N GLU A 131 3.47 11.83 -15.96
CA GLU A 131 3.74 11.73 -14.54
C GLU A 131 3.53 10.30 -14.03
N HIS A 132 4.17 9.97 -12.90
CA HIS A 132 4.07 8.67 -12.24
C HIS A 132 3.01 8.70 -11.13
N ASP A 133 2.43 7.55 -10.81
CA ASP A 133 1.49 7.33 -9.70
C ASP A 133 1.88 6.13 -8.81
N ASP A 134 3.08 5.62 -8.99
CA ASP A 134 3.55 4.39 -8.34
C ASP A 134 3.53 4.51 -6.80
N LEU A 135 4.00 5.65 -6.25
CA LEU A 135 3.99 5.90 -4.80
C LEU A 135 2.58 6.09 -4.25
N VAL A 136 1.71 6.74 -5.03
CA VAL A 136 0.28 6.91 -4.66
C VAL A 136 -0.41 5.56 -4.60
N ILE A 137 -0.17 4.68 -5.59
CA ILE A 137 -0.74 3.34 -5.62
C ILE A 137 -0.20 2.48 -4.47
N ALA A 138 1.11 2.45 -4.24
CA ALA A 138 1.69 1.73 -3.12
C ALA A 138 1.11 2.21 -1.77
N THR A 139 0.92 3.53 -1.60
CA THR A 139 0.29 4.10 -0.40
C THR A 139 -1.19 3.72 -0.28
N ALA A 140 -1.94 3.74 -1.38
CA ALA A 140 -3.34 3.33 -1.39
C ALA A 140 -3.53 1.85 -1.05
N LEU A 141 -2.61 0.98 -1.49
CA LEU A 141 -2.57 -0.44 -1.12
C LEU A 141 -2.36 -0.63 0.38
N CYS A 142 -1.46 0.16 1.01
CA CYS A 142 -1.27 0.16 2.46
C CYS A 142 -2.54 0.58 3.20
N VAL A 143 -3.14 1.71 2.81
CA VAL A 143 -4.38 2.22 3.41
C VAL A 143 -5.50 1.19 3.31
N TRP A 144 -5.63 0.54 2.15
CA TRP A 144 -6.62 -0.51 1.95
C TRP A 144 -6.32 -1.72 2.83
N GLY A 145 -5.07 -2.19 2.89
CA GLY A 145 -4.66 -3.36 3.67
C GLY A 145 -4.82 -3.17 5.19
N LEU A 146 -4.66 -1.94 5.69
CA LEU A 146 -4.87 -1.59 7.10
C LEU A 146 -6.33 -1.29 7.43
N GLY A 147 -7.19 -1.15 6.41
CA GLY A 147 -8.62 -0.91 6.57
C GLY A 147 -9.34 -2.11 7.20
N ASP A 148 -10.50 -1.83 7.79
CA ASP A 148 -11.31 -2.86 8.46
C ASP A 148 -12.01 -3.80 7.45
N ASP A 149 -12.15 -3.34 6.20
CA ASP A 149 -12.73 -4.13 5.09
C ASP A 149 -11.71 -5.05 4.39
N ALA A 150 -10.41 -4.78 4.57
CA ALA A 150 -9.39 -5.69 4.10
C ALA A 150 -9.41 -6.91 5.02
N VAL A 151 -9.90 -8.04 4.53
CA VAL A 151 -9.84 -9.29 5.27
C VAL A 151 -8.38 -9.72 5.31
N PRO A 152 -7.65 -9.54 6.43
CA PRO A 152 -6.28 -9.98 6.52
C PRO A 152 -6.24 -11.49 6.34
N TYR A 153 -5.29 -11.99 5.55
CA TYR A 153 -5.10 -13.45 5.40
C TYR A 153 -4.74 -14.11 6.75
N GLY A 154 -4.26 -13.31 7.71
CA GLY A 154 -4.01 -13.68 9.09
C GLY A 154 -5.17 -13.41 10.05
N GLY A 155 -6.35 -13.02 9.56
CA GLY A 155 -7.45 -12.53 10.40
C GLY A 155 -7.85 -13.47 11.52
N LEU A 156 -7.86 -14.76 11.29
CA LEU A 156 -8.21 -15.75 12.33
C LEU A 156 -7.08 -15.89 13.37
N LEU A 157 -5.83 -16.03 12.92
CA LEU A 157 -4.66 -16.07 13.81
C LEU A 157 -4.49 -14.74 14.57
N ARG A 158 -4.79 -13.64 13.90
CA ARG A 158 -4.74 -12.30 14.46
C ARG A 158 -5.84 -12.05 15.47
N TYR A 159 -7.06 -12.52 15.19
CA TYR A 159 -8.19 -12.47 16.13
C TYR A 159 -7.84 -13.20 17.43
N TYR A 160 -7.34 -14.43 17.35
CA TYR A 160 -6.91 -15.18 18.51
C TYR A 160 -5.73 -14.56 19.26
N ALA A 161 -4.80 -13.94 18.55
CA ALA A 161 -3.65 -13.27 19.17
C ALA A 161 -4.06 -11.94 19.84
N MET A 162 -5.07 -11.24 19.33
CA MET A 162 -5.69 -10.08 19.98
C MET A 162 -6.44 -10.47 21.25
N GLU A 163 -7.24 -11.53 21.22
CA GLU A 163 -7.93 -12.03 22.41
C GLU A 163 -6.96 -12.54 23.49
N ALA A 164 -5.80 -13.08 23.07
CA ALA A 164 -4.76 -13.51 23.98
C ALA A 164 -3.90 -12.35 24.55
N GLY A 165 -4.19 -11.09 24.18
CA GLY A 165 -3.40 -9.91 24.61
C GLY A 165 -1.98 -9.89 24.06
N GLN A 166 -1.67 -10.71 23.06
CA GLN A 166 -0.32 -10.86 22.49
C GLN A 166 -0.04 -9.86 21.36
N LEU A 167 -1.06 -9.21 20.80
CA LEU A 167 -0.92 -8.18 19.78
C LEU A 167 -1.09 -6.78 20.42
N GLY A 168 -0.07 -5.94 20.24
CA GLY A 168 -0.21 -4.53 20.54
C GLY A 168 -1.13 -3.83 19.53
N THR A 169 -1.45 -2.58 19.82
CA THR A 169 -2.36 -1.75 19.04
C THR A 169 -1.83 -1.31 17.67
N GLU A 170 -0.55 -1.58 17.36
CA GLU A 170 0.09 -1.17 16.11
C GLU A 170 0.12 -2.31 15.08
N ARG A 171 -0.37 -2.03 13.88
CA ARG A 171 -0.39 -2.93 12.71
C ARG A 171 0.44 -2.33 11.59
N PHE A 172 1.13 -3.16 10.80
CA PHE A 172 1.93 -2.72 9.66
C PHE A 172 1.38 -3.29 8.36
N ALA A 173 1.48 -2.50 7.29
CA ALA A 173 1.28 -2.94 5.92
C ALA A 173 2.46 -2.50 5.06
N VAL A 174 2.80 -3.33 4.09
CA VAL A 174 3.75 -3.03 3.02
C VAL A 174 2.99 -3.09 1.71
N GLY A 175 2.77 -1.94 1.10
CA GLY A 175 2.16 -1.79 -0.23
C GLY A 175 3.24 -1.71 -1.29
N VAL A 176 3.08 -2.47 -2.35
CA VAL A 176 4.08 -2.54 -3.44
C VAL A 176 3.39 -2.36 -4.77
N ASP A 177 3.81 -1.33 -5.50
CA ASP A 177 3.51 -1.16 -6.91
C ASP A 177 4.74 -1.58 -7.71
N LEU A 178 4.59 -2.64 -8.50
CA LEU A 178 5.71 -3.27 -9.21
C LEU A 178 5.89 -2.63 -10.57
N GLY A 179 6.96 -1.88 -10.73
CA GLY A 179 7.33 -1.29 -11.99
C GLY A 179 7.65 -2.32 -13.08
N GLN A 180 7.23 -2.02 -14.29
CA GLN A 180 7.55 -2.80 -15.49
C GLN A 180 8.60 -2.05 -16.34
N SER A 181 9.69 -2.76 -16.70
CA SER A 181 10.67 -2.32 -17.70
C SER A 181 11.25 -0.91 -17.52
N VAL A 182 10.45 0.13 -17.58
CA VAL A 182 10.85 1.56 -17.51
C VAL A 182 10.23 2.29 -16.31
N ASP A 183 9.23 1.71 -15.67
CA ASP A 183 8.57 2.29 -14.51
C ASP A 183 9.28 1.89 -13.21
N PRO A 184 9.39 2.78 -12.23
CA PRO A 184 9.96 2.45 -10.93
C PRO A 184 9.06 1.50 -10.15
N THR A 185 9.67 0.63 -9.34
CA THR A 185 8.93 -0.07 -8.28
C THR A 185 8.81 0.85 -7.08
N ALA A 186 7.61 1.03 -6.57
CA ALA A 186 7.34 1.78 -5.35
C ALA A 186 6.99 0.85 -4.20
N ILE A 187 7.57 1.11 -3.03
CA ILE A 187 7.28 0.38 -1.80
C ILE A 187 6.88 1.39 -0.73
N CYS A 188 5.69 1.24 -0.18
CA CYS A 188 5.21 2.01 0.95
C CYS A 188 5.17 1.11 2.20
N VAL A 189 5.65 1.61 3.32
CA VAL A 189 5.48 0.98 4.63
C VAL A 189 4.64 1.89 5.49
N MET A 190 3.55 1.35 6.02
CA MET A 190 2.59 2.11 6.82
C MET A 190 2.28 1.37 8.10
N SER A 191 2.14 2.11 9.21
CA SER A 191 1.55 1.57 10.43
C SER A 191 0.22 2.22 10.75
N ARG A 192 -0.68 1.45 11.34
CA ARG A 192 -1.91 1.94 11.96
C ARG A 192 -1.85 1.65 13.45
N ILE A 193 -2.03 2.69 14.25
CA ILE A 193 -2.13 2.60 15.69
C ILE A 193 -3.60 2.81 16.05
N ASP A 194 -4.21 1.81 16.68
CA ASP A 194 -5.55 1.92 17.23
C ASP A 194 -5.42 2.56 18.63
N ASN A 195 -6.07 3.71 18.85
CA ASN A 195 -5.98 4.54 20.08
C ASN A 195 -4.59 5.18 20.32
N PRO A 196 -4.10 6.07 19.44
CA PRO A 196 -2.84 6.77 19.67
C PRO A 196 -2.94 7.67 20.91
N SER A 197 -2.01 7.51 21.86
CA SER A 197 -1.82 8.48 22.92
C SER A 197 -1.26 9.78 22.32
N GLN A 198 -1.63 10.96 22.86
CA GLN A 198 -1.19 12.27 22.35
C GLN A 198 0.34 12.48 22.31
N ALA A 199 1.12 11.58 22.90
CA ALA A 199 2.58 11.66 22.96
C ALA A 199 3.29 11.24 21.66
N ASP A 200 2.60 10.63 20.70
CA ASP A 200 3.21 10.05 19.48
C ASP A 200 3.24 10.98 18.26
N VAL A 201 2.85 12.24 18.40
CA VAL A 201 2.72 13.20 17.29
C VAL A 201 4.06 13.87 16.97
N ARG A 202 4.99 13.15 16.37
CA ARG A 202 6.16 13.72 15.65
C ARG A 202 5.96 13.70 14.12
N SER A 203 4.75 13.93 13.66
CA SER A 203 4.36 13.83 12.26
C SER A 203 3.77 15.14 11.76
N GLU A 204 4.06 15.52 10.53
CA GLU A 204 3.35 16.59 9.84
C GLU A 204 2.01 16.05 9.33
N HIS A 205 0.92 16.77 9.64
CA HIS A 205 -0.38 16.47 9.06
C HIS A 205 -0.41 17.00 7.63
N PHE A 206 -0.74 16.13 6.68
CA PHE A 206 -1.02 16.55 5.33
C PHE A 206 -2.46 17.10 5.29
N THR A 207 -2.58 18.40 5.06
CA THR A 207 -3.84 19.04 4.66
C THR A 207 -3.75 19.38 3.19
N ALA A 208 -4.71 18.90 2.40
CA ALA A 208 -4.83 19.18 0.98
C ALA A 208 -5.17 20.64 0.70
#